data_c9cf0801b7b0dbf3e913ef25fe2b1443
#
_entry.id   c9cf0801b7b0dbf3e913ef25fe2b1443
#
_cell.length_a   1.000
_cell.length_b   1.000
_cell.length_c   1.000
_cell.angle_alpha   90.00
_cell.angle_beta   90.00
_cell.angle_gamma   90.00
#
_symmetry.space_group_name_H-M   'P 1'
#
loop_
_entity.id
_entity.type
_entity.pdbx_description
1 polymer ?
#
loop_
_entity_poly.entity_id
_entity_poly.type
_entity_poly.pdbx_seq_one_letter_code
_entity_poly.pdbx_strand_id
1 'polypeptide(L)'
;MRFHVISLPHTQTTKEYVNCAYTEKVRRFCMMMKGLGHTVYLYASEDNEAPVDELITCITKEQQVQALDGKHFTEAAFDNTLPHWKIFNGNAIIELNKRLEKKDFICLIGGASQEPIAKAYPNHISVEFGVGYGGVFSKFKVFESYAWMHSIYAMFKNPTMVDGSFYDAVIPGYLEPEMFPLQEKKEDYYLYVGRMVDRKGIGIAQHVCQEMGLKLIMAGPGKDPKIE
;
A
#
# COMPACT_ATOMS: atom_id res chain seq x y z
N MET A 1 13.13 2.65 17.70
CA MET A 1 12.27 1.46 17.73
C MET A 1 12.61 0.60 16.55
N ARG A 2 12.23 -0.69 16.56
CA ARG A 2 12.49 -1.63 15.47
C ARG A 2 11.16 -2.01 14.81
N PHE A 3 11.11 -1.90 13.49
CA PHE A 3 9.94 -2.16 12.67
C PHE A 3 10.25 -3.26 11.66
N HIS A 4 9.48 -4.33 11.70
CA HIS A 4 9.51 -5.42 10.73
C HIS A 4 8.38 -5.20 9.72
N VAL A 5 8.73 -4.68 8.56
CA VAL A 5 7.76 -4.26 7.52
C VAL A 5 7.60 -5.38 6.51
N ILE A 6 6.38 -5.88 6.37
CA ILE A 6 6.04 -6.97 5.47
C ILE A 6 5.45 -6.39 4.20
N SER A 7 6.17 -6.55 3.09
CA SER A 7 5.72 -6.11 1.76
C SER A 7 4.78 -7.13 1.10
N LEU A 8 4.70 -7.13 -0.20
CA LEU A 8 3.78 -7.96 -0.99
C LEU A 8 4.54 -8.93 -1.88
N PRO A 9 4.03 -10.16 -2.11
CA PRO A 9 4.73 -11.18 -2.89
C PRO A 9 4.73 -10.95 -4.40
N HIS A 10 3.88 -10.08 -4.94
CA HIS A 10 3.69 -9.89 -6.38
C HIS A 10 4.35 -8.63 -6.95
N THR A 11 5.16 -7.92 -6.13
CA THR A 11 5.84 -6.68 -6.53
C THR A 11 7.25 -6.62 -5.96
N GLN A 12 8.11 -5.81 -6.56
CA GLN A 12 9.39 -5.38 -5.98
C GLN A 12 9.20 -4.03 -5.26
N THR A 13 10.00 -3.75 -4.25
CA THR A 13 9.90 -2.46 -3.51
C THR A 13 10.75 -1.39 -4.19
N THR A 14 10.46 -1.13 -5.46
CA THR A 14 11.19 -0.18 -6.33
C THR A 14 10.24 0.83 -6.97
N LYS A 15 10.79 1.88 -7.56
CA LYS A 15 10.02 2.92 -8.28
C LYS A 15 9.32 2.39 -9.52
N GLU A 16 9.78 1.29 -10.09
CA GLU A 16 9.12 0.62 -11.22
C GLU A 16 7.70 0.18 -10.83
N TYR A 17 7.49 -0.19 -9.57
CA TYR A 17 6.21 -0.66 -9.05
C TYR A 17 5.36 0.43 -8.40
N VAL A 18 5.62 1.70 -8.67
CA VAL A 18 4.86 2.86 -8.14
C VAL A 18 3.36 2.78 -8.44
N ASN A 19 2.97 2.08 -9.51
CA ASN A 19 1.56 1.86 -9.86
C ASN A 19 0.83 0.89 -8.90
N CYS A 20 1.57 0.14 -8.08
CA CYS A 20 1.01 -0.60 -6.95
C CYS A 20 0.97 0.30 -5.72
N ALA A 21 -0.21 0.82 -5.40
CA ALA A 21 -0.38 1.74 -4.27
C ALA A 21 0.13 1.16 -2.94
N TYR A 22 -0.03 -0.14 -2.72
CA TYR A 22 0.41 -0.79 -1.48
C TYR A 22 1.93 -0.91 -1.41
N THR A 23 2.59 -1.28 -2.50
CA THR A 23 4.06 -1.33 -2.58
C THR A 23 4.67 0.05 -2.37
N GLU A 24 4.07 1.08 -2.98
CA GLU A 24 4.51 2.46 -2.78
C GLU A 24 4.31 2.92 -1.32
N LYS A 25 3.24 2.51 -0.66
CA LYS A 25 3.07 2.76 0.78
C LYS A 25 4.15 2.10 1.62
N VAL A 26 4.53 0.85 1.30
CA VAL A 26 5.65 0.17 1.98
C VAL A 26 6.95 0.97 1.82
N ARG A 27 7.28 1.34 0.58
CA ARG A 27 8.48 2.11 0.27
C ARG A 27 8.52 3.42 1.06
N ARG A 28 7.44 4.19 1.01
CA ARG A 28 7.33 5.48 1.72
C ARG A 28 7.31 5.31 3.24
N PHE A 29 6.69 4.28 3.76
CA PHE A 29 6.72 3.97 5.19
C PHE A 29 8.15 3.69 5.67
N CYS A 30 8.92 2.89 4.92
CA CYS A 30 10.33 2.65 5.23
C CYS A 30 11.13 3.96 5.23
N MET A 31 10.94 4.83 4.23
CA MET A 31 11.58 6.14 4.15
C MET A 31 11.26 7.01 5.37
N MET A 32 9.99 7.11 5.73
CA MET A 32 9.53 7.87 6.89
C MET A 32 10.16 7.34 8.19
N MET A 33 10.13 6.02 8.40
CA MET A 33 10.67 5.42 9.62
C MET A 33 12.18 5.57 9.72
N LYS A 34 12.89 5.43 8.60
CA LYS A 34 14.34 5.69 8.56
C LYS A 34 14.66 7.16 8.81
N GLY A 35 13.90 8.09 8.21
CA GLY A 35 14.04 9.53 8.45
C GLY A 35 13.81 9.92 9.92
N LEU A 36 12.97 9.18 10.64
CA LEU A 36 12.73 9.34 12.08
C LEU A 36 13.77 8.63 12.97
N GLY A 37 14.81 8.02 12.39
CA GLY A 37 15.89 7.35 13.11
C GLY A 37 15.54 5.99 13.69
N HIS A 38 14.57 5.30 13.09
CA HIS A 38 14.18 3.96 13.50
C HIS A 38 14.93 2.88 12.73
N THR A 39 15.00 1.67 13.31
CA THR A 39 15.52 0.48 12.63
C THR A 39 14.41 -0.17 11.84
N VAL A 40 14.66 -0.43 10.56
CA VAL A 40 13.67 -1.00 9.62
C VAL A 40 14.23 -2.26 8.98
N TYR A 41 13.53 -3.37 9.21
CA TYR A 41 13.71 -4.66 8.55
C TYR A 41 12.62 -4.82 7.52
N LEU A 42 12.97 -4.95 6.25
CA LEU A 42 11.99 -5.09 5.17
C LEU A 42 11.96 -6.55 4.67
N TYR A 43 10.81 -7.18 4.79
CA TYR A 43 10.50 -8.50 4.27
C TYR A 43 9.81 -8.33 2.92
N ALA A 44 10.51 -8.61 1.84
CA ALA A 44 10.03 -8.30 0.49
C ALA A 44 10.54 -9.30 -0.54
N SER A 45 10.42 -8.98 -1.81
CA SER A 45 11.12 -9.64 -2.90
C SER A 45 12.57 -9.14 -3.01
N GLU A 46 13.29 -9.54 -4.06
CA GLU A 46 14.75 -9.35 -4.16
C GLU A 46 15.17 -7.91 -4.35
N ASP A 47 14.39 -7.10 -5.10
CA ASP A 47 14.77 -5.72 -5.37
C ASP A 47 14.11 -4.75 -4.40
N ASN A 48 14.92 -3.79 -3.95
CA ASN A 48 14.46 -2.74 -3.05
C ASN A 48 15.23 -1.44 -3.28
N GLU A 49 14.50 -0.33 -3.35
CA GLU A 49 15.05 1.04 -3.40
C GLU A 49 14.68 1.85 -2.14
N ALA A 50 13.90 1.27 -1.23
CA ALA A 50 13.60 1.95 0.04
C ALA A 50 14.80 1.88 0.98
N PRO A 51 15.11 2.94 1.74
CA PRO A 51 16.15 2.90 2.75
C PRO A 51 15.70 2.00 3.90
N VAL A 52 16.49 0.95 4.18
CA VAL A 52 16.24 -0.01 5.25
C VAL A 52 17.56 -0.43 5.88
N ASP A 53 17.52 -0.98 7.10
CA ASP A 53 18.73 -1.54 7.73
C ASP A 53 19.04 -2.93 7.19
N GLU A 54 18.00 -3.70 6.86
CA GLU A 54 18.15 -5.02 6.27
C GLU A 54 16.98 -5.33 5.34
N LEU A 55 17.30 -5.80 4.13
CA LEU A 55 16.34 -6.43 3.22
C LEU A 55 16.35 -7.94 3.43
N ILE A 56 15.20 -8.52 3.69
CA ILE A 56 15.00 -9.95 3.86
C ILE A 56 14.16 -10.48 2.70
N THR A 57 14.80 -11.24 1.82
CA THR A 57 14.13 -11.81 0.65
C THR A 57 13.21 -12.95 1.08
N CYS A 58 11.91 -12.76 0.92
CA CYS A 58 10.87 -13.76 1.23
C CYS A 58 10.34 -14.48 0.00
N ILE A 59 10.58 -13.94 -1.19
CA ILE A 59 10.24 -14.54 -2.47
C ILE A 59 11.24 -14.08 -3.53
N THR A 60 11.68 -14.99 -4.42
CA THR A 60 12.57 -14.64 -5.53
C THR A 60 11.78 -14.05 -6.71
N LYS A 61 12.49 -13.32 -7.60
CA LYS A 61 11.89 -12.84 -8.85
C LYS A 61 11.39 -13.99 -9.72
N GLU A 62 12.14 -15.07 -9.78
CA GLU A 62 11.74 -16.26 -10.55
C GLU A 62 10.42 -16.83 -10.03
N GLN A 63 10.28 -16.99 -8.71
CA GLN A 63 9.04 -17.44 -8.07
C GLN A 63 7.88 -16.46 -8.32
N GLN A 64 8.15 -15.17 -8.31
CA GLN A 64 7.16 -14.12 -8.59
C GLN A 64 6.70 -14.20 -10.06
N VAL A 65 7.62 -14.26 -11.01
CA VAL A 65 7.32 -14.39 -12.46
C VAL A 65 6.52 -15.66 -12.72
N GLN A 66 6.92 -16.79 -12.14
CA GLN A 66 6.18 -18.04 -12.27
C GLN A 66 4.75 -17.93 -11.71
N ALA A 67 4.58 -17.31 -10.56
CA ALA A 67 3.27 -17.15 -9.92
C ALA A 67 2.32 -16.23 -10.71
N LEU A 68 2.86 -15.30 -11.49
CA LEU A 68 2.11 -14.36 -12.32
C LEU A 68 2.01 -14.80 -13.79
N ASP A 69 2.38 -16.05 -14.13
CA ASP A 69 2.41 -16.57 -15.50
C ASP A 69 3.22 -15.69 -16.46
N GLY A 70 4.34 -15.13 -15.99
CA GLY A 70 5.19 -14.21 -16.75
C GLY A 70 4.59 -12.83 -16.98
N LYS A 71 3.42 -12.53 -16.46
CA LYS A 71 2.75 -11.23 -16.62
C LYS A 71 3.28 -10.22 -15.62
N HIS A 72 3.27 -8.96 -16.01
CA HIS A 72 3.46 -7.88 -15.05
C HIS A 72 2.25 -7.80 -14.10
N PHE A 73 2.47 -7.36 -12.84
CA PHE A 73 1.40 -7.31 -11.82
C PHE A 73 0.18 -6.46 -12.25
N THR A 74 0.35 -5.49 -13.14
CA THR A 74 -0.73 -4.67 -13.68
C THR A 74 -1.67 -5.41 -14.64
N GLU A 75 -1.21 -6.52 -15.18
CA GLU A 75 -1.92 -7.37 -16.15
C GLU A 75 -2.50 -8.63 -15.49
N ALA A 76 -1.99 -8.96 -14.31
CA ALA A 76 -2.45 -10.11 -13.53
C ALA A 76 -3.63 -9.73 -12.64
N ALA A 77 -4.62 -10.62 -12.52
CA ALA A 77 -5.65 -10.48 -11.53
C ALA A 77 -5.08 -10.69 -10.12
N PHE A 78 -5.49 -9.86 -9.17
CA PHE A 78 -5.12 -10.08 -7.78
C PHE A 78 -5.80 -11.34 -7.25
N ASP A 79 -5.00 -12.31 -6.81
CA ASP A 79 -5.47 -13.54 -6.20
C ASP A 79 -4.56 -13.94 -5.03
N ASN A 80 -5.08 -13.82 -3.82
CA ASN A 80 -4.36 -14.15 -2.59
C ASN A 80 -4.36 -15.66 -2.24
N THR A 81 -5.01 -16.49 -3.05
CA THR A 81 -4.99 -17.95 -2.91
C THR A 81 -3.80 -18.59 -3.62
N LEU A 82 -3.13 -17.85 -4.50
CA LEU A 82 -2.00 -18.33 -5.28
C LEU A 82 -0.80 -18.72 -4.38
N PRO A 83 -0.02 -19.72 -4.79
CA PRO A 83 1.07 -20.30 -3.97
C PRO A 83 2.10 -19.29 -3.46
N HIS A 84 2.38 -18.23 -4.21
CA HIS A 84 3.37 -17.22 -3.84
C HIS A 84 3.04 -16.50 -2.52
N TRP A 85 1.77 -16.35 -2.16
CA TRP A 85 1.38 -15.81 -0.86
C TRP A 85 1.78 -16.74 0.29
N LYS A 86 1.60 -18.06 0.12
CA LYS A 86 2.01 -19.06 1.12
C LYS A 86 3.52 -19.12 1.27
N ILE A 87 4.25 -19.10 0.15
CA ILE A 87 5.73 -19.08 0.12
C ILE A 87 6.24 -17.85 0.85
N PHE A 88 5.76 -16.67 0.46
CA PHE A 88 6.16 -15.40 1.05
C PHE A 88 5.90 -15.35 2.56
N ASN A 89 4.68 -15.65 2.98
CA ASN A 89 4.30 -15.63 4.40
C ASN A 89 5.09 -16.66 5.22
N GLY A 90 5.31 -17.86 4.68
CA GLY A 90 6.10 -18.90 5.33
C GLY A 90 7.55 -18.47 5.54
N ASN A 91 8.18 -17.91 4.51
CA ASN A 91 9.54 -17.38 4.60
C ASN A 91 9.62 -16.18 5.55
N ALA A 92 8.65 -15.26 5.49
CA ALA A 92 8.58 -14.13 6.42
C ALA A 92 8.49 -14.60 7.88
N ILE A 93 7.67 -15.61 8.18
CA ILE A 93 7.58 -16.19 9.53
C ILE A 93 8.93 -16.78 9.96
N ILE A 94 9.58 -17.58 9.12
CA ILE A 94 10.89 -18.17 9.44
C ILE A 94 11.94 -17.08 9.72
N GLU A 95 11.98 -16.05 8.89
CA GLU A 95 12.97 -14.98 8.99
C GLU A 95 12.69 -14.01 10.16
N LEU A 96 11.41 -13.76 10.48
CA LEU A 96 11.01 -13.01 11.66
C LEU A 96 11.50 -13.70 12.95
N ASN A 97 11.39 -15.03 13.04
CA ASN A 97 11.83 -15.79 14.21
C ASN A 97 13.31 -15.60 14.55
N LYS A 98 14.13 -15.25 13.57
CA LYS A 98 15.57 -15.00 13.75
C LYS A 98 15.90 -13.60 14.27
N ARG A 99 14.95 -12.65 14.16
CA ARG A 99 15.22 -11.21 14.34
C ARG A 99 14.34 -10.51 15.36
N LEU A 100 13.14 -11.05 15.65
CA LEU A 100 12.17 -10.42 16.54
C LEU A 100 12.67 -10.33 17.97
N GLU A 101 12.54 -9.12 18.53
CA GLU A 101 12.73 -8.82 19.94
C GLU A 101 11.41 -8.40 20.60
N LYS A 102 11.33 -8.50 21.92
CA LYS A 102 10.08 -8.33 22.69
C LYS A 102 9.29 -7.05 22.44
N LYS A 103 9.95 -5.97 22.02
CA LYS A 103 9.33 -4.64 21.80
C LYS A 103 9.21 -4.25 20.33
N ASP A 104 9.44 -5.19 19.43
CA ASP A 104 9.38 -4.93 18.00
C ASP A 104 7.94 -4.87 17.49
N PHE A 105 7.75 -4.17 16.38
CA PHE A 105 6.48 -4.05 15.69
C PHE A 105 6.51 -4.84 14.38
N ILE A 106 5.47 -5.64 14.13
CA ILE A 106 5.24 -6.30 12.86
C ILE A 106 4.24 -5.45 12.08
N CYS A 107 4.67 -4.84 10.97
CA CYS A 107 3.87 -3.93 10.16
C CYS A 107 3.39 -4.64 8.90
N LEU A 108 2.08 -4.76 8.73
CA LEU A 108 1.39 -5.52 7.70
C LEU A 108 0.57 -4.61 6.80
N ILE A 109 0.48 -4.92 5.50
CA ILE A 109 -0.28 -4.14 4.52
C ILE A 109 -1.15 -4.99 3.58
N GLY A 110 -1.03 -6.30 3.67
CA GLY A 110 -1.73 -7.26 2.81
C GLY A 110 -3.10 -7.72 3.33
N GLY A 111 -3.63 -7.10 4.39
CA GLY A 111 -4.90 -7.50 4.99
C GLY A 111 -4.90 -8.97 5.42
N ALA A 112 -6.06 -9.63 5.35
CA ALA A 112 -6.25 -11.03 5.74
C ALA A 112 -5.26 -12.00 5.06
N SER A 113 -4.68 -11.63 3.91
CA SER A 113 -3.65 -12.45 3.25
C SER A 113 -2.38 -12.61 4.10
N GLN A 114 -2.09 -11.66 4.98
CA GLN A 114 -0.94 -11.67 5.90
C GLN A 114 -1.30 -12.03 7.34
N GLU A 115 -2.56 -12.33 7.64
CA GLU A 115 -3.00 -12.77 8.96
C GLU A 115 -2.19 -13.96 9.52
N PRO A 116 -1.75 -14.95 8.72
CA PRO A 116 -0.91 -16.04 9.21
C PRO A 116 0.38 -15.58 9.89
N ILE A 117 0.98 -14.47 9.43
CA ILE A 117 2.19 -13.90 10.04
C ILE A 117 1.88 -13.38 11.45
N ALA A 118 0.81 -12.60 11.62
CA ALA A 118 0.40 -12.10 12.93
C ALA A 118 0.04 -13.25 13.90
N LYS A 119 -0.65 -14.28 13.41
CA LYS A 119 -1.01 -15.46 14.21
C LYS A 119 0.20 -16.26 14.70
N ALA A 120 1.30 -16.24 13.94
CA ALA A 120 2.55 -16.90 14.37
C ALA A 120 3.22 -16.19 15.55
N TYR A 121 2.93 -14.89 15.75
CA TYR A 121 3.55 -14.07 16.79
C TYR A 121 2.51 -13.35 17.66
N PRO A 122 1.65 -14.07 18.40
CA PRO A 122 0.52 -13.48 19.14
C PRO A 122 0.94 -12.57 20.30
N ASN A 123 2.19 -12.66 20.73
CA ASN A 123 2.74 -11.83 21.81
C ASN A 123 3.45 -10.56 21.31
N HIS A 124 3.48 -10.33 19.99
CA HIS A 124 4.03 -9.12 19.39
C HIS A 124 2.91 -8.20 18.89
N ILE A 125 3.21 -6.92 18.85
CA ILE A 125 2.27 -5.93 18.28
C ILE A 125 2.32 -6.03 16.76
N SER A 126 1.26 -6.58 16.18
CA SER A 126 1.04 -6.55 14.74
C SER A 126 0.15 -5.36 14.40
N VAL A 127 0.61 -4.51 13.48
CA VAL A 127 -0.08 -3.29 13.03
C VAL A 127 -0.39 -3.40 11.55
N GLU A 128 -1.66 -3.29 11.19
CA GLU A 128 -2.00 -3.02 9.79
C GLU A 128 -1.86 -1.53 9.53
N PHE A 129 -0.98 -1.14 8.61
CA PHE A 129 -0.73 0.25 8.26
C PHE A 129 -1.21 0.59 6.85
N GLY A 130 -1.47 1.88 6.61
CA GLY A 130 -1.95 2.35 5.31
C GLY A 130 -3.25 1.68 4.87
N VAL A 131 -4.14 1.38 5.83
CA VAL A 131 -5.40 0.66 5.57
C VAL A 131 -6.28 1.49 4.66
N GLY A 132 -6.45 1.00 3.43
CA GLY A 132 -7.32 1.51 2.38
C GLY A 132 -7.94 0.34 1.60
N TYR A 133 -8.27 -0.76 2.31
CA TYR A 133 -8.73 -2.03 1.76
C TYR A 133 -9.68 -2.73 2.74
N GLY A 134 -10.47 -3.67 2.22
CA GLY A 134 -11.27 -4.59 3.03
C GLY A 134 -10.45 -5.76 3.58
N GLY A 135 -11.04 -6.53 4.52
CA GLY A 135 -10.39 -7.71 5.07
C GLY A 135 -9.31 -7.41 6.11
N VAL A 136 -9.50 -6.36 6.91
CA VAL A 136 -8.67 -6.06 8.08
C VAL A 136 -8.89 -7.08 9.19
N PHE A 137 -7.85 -7.40 9.95
CA PHE A 137 -7.90 -8.40 11.01
C PHE A 137 -7.18 -7.97 12.30
N SER A 138 -6.16 -7.10 12.21
CA SER A 138 -5.37 -6.73 13.37
C SER A 138 -6.14 -5.88 14.37
N LYS A 139 -5.75 -6.00 15.65
CA LYS A 139 -6.23 -5.12 16.72
C LYS A 139 -5.77 -3.68 16.53
N PHE A 140 -4.57 -3.49 16.01
CA PHE A 140 -3.96 -2.18 15.78
C PHE A 140 -4.02 -1.87 14.28
N LYS A 141 -4.73 -0.80 13.91
CA LYS A 141 -4.92 -0.40 12.52
C LYS A 141 -4.61 1.09 12.34
N VAL A 142 -3.90 1.39 11.25
CA VAL A 142 -3.66 2.78 10.83
C VAL A 142 -4.33 2.97 9.48
N PHE A 143 -5.43 3.69 9.48
CA PHE A 143 -6.23 4.00 8.29
C PHE A 143 -5.65 5.19 7.52
N GLU A 144 -5.78 5.19 6.20
CA GLU A 144 -5.38 6.31 5.35
C GLU A 144 -6.29 7.52 5.47
N SER A 145 -7.55 7.30 5.84
CA SER A 145 -8.55 8.35 5.98
C SER A 145 -9.71 7.91 6.88
N TYR A 146 -10.43 8.87 7.41
CA TYR A 146 -11.68 8.63 8.13
C TYR A 146 -12.71 7.92 7.24
N ALA A 147 -12.76 8.26 5.95
CA ALA A 147 -13.67 7.59 5.01
C ALA A 147 -13.40 6.09 4.94
N TRP A 148 -12.14 5.67 4.89
CA TRP A 148 -11.78 4.25 4.93
C TRP A 148 -12.11 3.62 6.28
N MET A 149 -11.80 4.27 7.39
CA MET A 149 -12.14 3.79 8.73
C MET A 149 -13.65 3.53 8.86
N HIS A 150 -14.47 4.52 8.52
CA HIS A 150 -15.93 4.40 8.60
C HIS A 150 -16.46 3.32 7.64
N SER A 151 -15.93 3.21 6.42
CA SER A 151 -16.32 2.17 5.46
C SER A 151 -16.03 0.75 5.99
N ILE A 152 -14.87 0.53 6.57
CA ILE A 152 -14.49 -0.76 7.15
C ILE A 152 -15.41 -1.12 8.32
N TYR A 153 -15.66 -0.19 9.24
CA TYR A 153 -16.54 -0.47 10.39
C TYR A 153 -17.99 -0.64 9.99
N ALA A 154 -18.46 0.05 8.94
CA ALA A 154 -19.78 -0.20 8.36
C ALA A 154 -19.91 -1.63 7.78
N MET A 155 -18.85 -2.16 7.18
CA MET A 155 -18.82 -3.55 6.67
C MET A 155 -18.95 -4.59 7.80
N PHE A 156 -18.46 -4.29 8.99
CA PHE A 156 -18.61 -5.17 10.17
C PHE A 156 -20.02 -5.18 10.74
N LYS A 157 -20.95 -4.39 10.19
CA LYS A 157 -22.34 -4.29 10.64
C LYS A 157 -22.50 -3.98 12.14
N ASN A 158 -21.52 -3.32 12.71
CA ASN A 158 -21.57 -2.88 14.10
C ASN A 158 -21.75 -1.35 14.16
N PRO A 159 -22.99 -0.87 14.34
CA PRO A 159 -23.28 0.57 14.29
C PRO A 159 -22.66 1.38 15.44
N THR A 160 -22.15 0.70 16.48
CA THR A 160 -21.51 1.37 17.63
C THR A 160 -20.01 1.60 17.44
N MET A 161 -19.43 1.09 16.35
CA MET A 161 -17.98 1.16 16.10
C MET A 161 -17.62 1.97 14.86
N VAL A 162 -18.55 2.77 14.33
CA VAL A 162 -18.29 3.56 13.10
C VAL A 162 -17.13 4.53 13.22
N ASP A 163 -16.84 5.00 14.43
CA ASP A 163 -15.75 5.95 14.74
C ASP A 163 -14.42 5.27 15.06
N GLY A 164 -14.33 3.98 14.84
CA GLY A 164 -13.12 3.19 15.10
C GLY A 164 -13.05 2.60 16.50
N SER A 165 -11.96 1.91 16.78
CA SER A 165 -11.65 1.37 18.10
C SER A 165 -10.51 2.17 18.77
N PHE A 166 -10.32 1.97 20.07
CA PHE A 166 -9.31 2.69 20.86
C PHE A 166 -7.88 2.58 20.28
N TYR A 167 -7.57 1.49 19.62
CA TYR A 167 -6.23 1.24 19.07
C TYR A 167 -6.09 1.62 17.60
N ASP A 168 -7.09 2.25 17.02
CA ASP A 168 -7.05 2.73 15.66
C ASP A 168 -6.46 4.14 15.58
N ALA A 169 -5.83 4.43 14.46
CA ALA A 169 -5.37 5.76 14.11
C ALA A 169 -5.70 6.07 12.65
N VAL A 170 -5.87 7.34 12.35
CA VAL A 170 -5.97 7.81 10.96
C VAL A 170 -4.73 8.64 10.67
N ILE A 171 -3.86 8.11 9.83
CA ILE A 171 -2.61 8.75 9.40
C ILE A 171 -2.57 8.68 7.88
N PRO A 172 -2.71 9.81 7.17
CA PRO A 172 -2.56 9.86 5.72
C PRO A 172 -1.20 9.34 5.25
N GLY A 173 -1.14 8.88 4.01
CA GLY A 173 0.09 8.38 3.42
C GLY A 173 1.20 9.42 3.44
N TYR A 174 2.41 9.01 3.78
CA TYR A 174 3.59 9.85 3.77
C TYR A 174 3.93 10.29 2.35
N LEU A 175 4.22 11.56 2.19
CA LEU A 175 4.71 12.17 0.96
C LEU A 175 5.95 13.01 1.30
N GLU A 176 6.95 12.96 0.44
CA GLU A 176 8.15 13.78 0.55
C GLU A 176 7.84 15.17 -0.02
N PRO A 177 7.85 16.24 0.80
CA PRO A 177 7.49 17.59 0.34
C PRO A 177 8.36 18.08 -0.82
N GLU A 178 9.62 17.67 -0.84
CA GLU A 178 10.60 18.04 -1.87
C GLU A 178 10.23 17.53 -3.27
N MET A 179 9.45 16.45 -3.36
CA MET A 179 8.94 15.92 -4.62
C MET A 179 7.76 16.74 -5.17
N PHE A 180 7.17 17.62 -4.36
CA PHE A 180 5.99 18.41 -4.70
C PHE A 180 6.22 19.90 -4.42
N PRO A 181 7.17 20.54 -5.13
CA PRO A 181 7.46 21.95 -4.92
C PRO A 181 6.21 22.79 -5.20
N LEU A 182 5.95 23.75 -4.32
CA LEU A 182 4.82 24.67 -4.50
C LEU A 182 5.03 25.52 -5.76
N GLN A 183 4.08 25.42 -6.71
CA GLN A 183 4.02 26.30 -7.87
C GLN A 183 3.10 27.47 -7.54
N GLU A 184 3.67 28.62 -7.21
CA GLU A 184 2.90 29.83 -6.87
C GLU A 184 2.18 30.41 -8.07
N LYS A 185 2.86 30.48 -9.22
CA LYS A 185 2.26 30.96 -10.46
C LYS A 185 1.45 29.86 -11.10
N LYS A 186 0.14 30.05 -11.19
CA LYS A 186 -0.78 29.14 -11.86
C LYS A 186 -0.85 29.49 -13.37
N GLU A 187 -1.04 28.47 -14.17
CA GLU A 187 -1.31 28.58 -15.59
C GLU A 187 -2.83 28.48 -15.84
N ASP A 188 -3.25 28.87 -17.05
CA ASP A 188 -4.67 28.90 -17.41
C ASP A 188 -5.14 27.53 -17.95
N TYR A 189 -5.19 26.54 -17.04
CA TYR A 189 -5.76 25.23 -17.31
C TYR A 189 -6.23 24.54 -16.03
N TYR A 190 -7.15 23.58 -16.17
CA TYR A 190 -7.53 22.64 -15.13
C TYR A 190 -6.71 21.36 -15.28
N LEU A 191 -6.32 20.76 -14.18
CA LEU A 191 -5.50 19.54 -14.15
C LEU A 191 -6.28 18.40 -13.51
N TYR A 192 -6.45 17.31 -14.24
CA TYR A 192 -6.86 16.02 -13.69
C TYR A 192 -5.63 15.12 -13.54
N VAL A 193 -5.43 14.56 -12.34
CA VAL A 193 -4.34 13.58 -12.07
C VAL A 193 -4.95 12.30 -11.52
N GLY A 194 -4.78 11.20 -12.23
CA GLY A 194 -5.28 9.91 -11.79
C GLY A 194 -5.42 8.90 -12.90
N ARG A 195 -5.76 7.65 -12.54
CA ARG A 195 -6.07 6.64 -13.55
C ARG A 195 -7.31 7.06 -14.34
N MET A 196 -7.24 6.90 -15.66
CA MET A 196 -8.35 7.21 -16.56
C MET A 196 -9.38 6.07 -16.55
N VAL A 197 -10.18 6.04 -15.47
CA VAL A 197 -11.27 5.07 -15.28
C VAL A 197 -12.48 5.78 -14.68
N ASP A 198 -13.69 5.36 -15.03
CA ASP A 198 -14.97 6.01 -14.67
C ASP A 198 -15.10 6.35 -13.19
N ARG A 199 -14.74 5.41 -12.32
CA ARG A 199 -14.82 5.59 -10.85
C ARG A 199 -13.93 6.72 -10.30
N LYS A 200 -13.00 7.24 -11.09
CA LYS A 200 -12.14 8.39 -10.75
C LYS A 200 -12.70 9.72 -11.23
N GLY A 201 -13.87 9.70 -11.88
CA GLY A 201 -14.59 10.91 -12.28
C GLY A 201 -14.00 11.63 -13.47
N ILE A 202 -13.19 10.97 -14.30
CA ILE A 202 -12.58 11.63 -15.48
C ILE A 202 -13.64 12.12 -16.46
N GLY A 203 -14.70 11.34 -16.72
CA GLY A 203 -15.81 11.76 -17.59
C GLY A 203 -16.54 13.01 -17.05
N ILE A 204 -16.63 13.16 -15.73
CA ILE A 204 -17.20 14.36 -15.12
C ILE A 204 -16.30 15.57 -15.37
N ALA A 205 -14.99 15.44 -15.15
CA ALA A 205 -14.04 16.52 -15.39
C ALA A 205 -14.05 16.97 -16.87
N GLN A 206 -14.07 16.01 -17.80
CA GLN A 206 -14.16 16.30 -19.24
C GLN A 206 -15.45 17.04 -19.59
N HIS A 207 -16.60 16.51 -19.18
CA HIS A 207 -17.89 17.10 -19.46
C HIS A 207 -17.99 18.54 -18.97
N VAL A 208 -17.63 18.79 -17.71
CA VAL A 208 -17.67 20.14 -17.11
C VAL A 208 -16.74 21.10 -17.85
N CYS A 209 -15.50 20.70 -18.12
CA CYS A 209 -14.56 21.57 -18.82
C CYS A 209 -15.02 21.86 -20.26
N GLN A 210 -15.61 20.89 -20.95
CA GLN A 210 -16.15 21.05 -22.29
C GLN A 210 -17.33 22.03 -22.32
N GLU A 211 -18.31 21.85 -21.44
CA GLU A 211 -19.48 22.74 -21.33
C GLU A 211 -19.10 24.19 -20.98
N MET A 212 -18.05 24.35 -20.19
CA MET A 212 -17.58 25.66 -19.75
C MET A 212 -16.51 26.27 -20.67
N GLY A 213 -16.10 25.59 -21.74
CA GLY A 213 -15.03 26.04 -22.62
C GLY A 213 -13.66 26.16 -21.96
N LEU A 214 -13.38 25.30 -20.95
CA LEU A 214 -12.16 25.35 -20.16
C LEU A 214 -11.10 24.36 -20.68
N LYS A 215 -9.83 24.73 -20.62
CA LYS A 215 -8.71 23.86 -20.97
C LYS A 215 -8.49 22.84 -19.87
N LEU A 216 -8.60 21.56 -20.20
CA LEU A 216 -8.31 20.44 -19.30
C LEU A 216 -7.06 19.71 -19.75
N ILE A 217 -6.10 19.52 -18.83
CA ILE A 217 -4.97 18.62 -18.99
C ILE A 217 -5.21 17.37 -18.13
N MET A 218 -5.05 16.19 -18.74
CA MET A 218 -5.25 14.92 -18.06
C MET A 218 -3.93 14.17 -17.97
N ALA A 219 -3.55 13.76 -16.75
CA ALA A 219 -2.31 13.03 -16.47
C ALA A 219 -2.61 11.75 -15.69
N GLY A 220 -2.17 10.61 -16.22
CA GLY A 220 -2.32 9.32 -15.57
C GLY A 220 -2.38 8.14 -16.53
N PRO A 221 -2.22 6.91 -16.04
CA PRO A 221 -2.30 5.71 -16.87
C PRO A 221 -3.75 5.33 -17.19
N GLY A 222 -3.89 4.60 -18.29
CA GLY A 222 -5.16 4.09 -18.80
C GLY A 222 -5.58 4.75 -20.12
N LYS A 223 -6.49 4.08 -20.81
CA LYS A 223 -7.21 4.65 -21.94
C LYS A 223 -8.67 4.77 -21.53
N ASP A 224 -9.23 5.95 -21.58
CA ASP A 224 -10.69 6.09 -21.52
C ASP A 224 -11.23 5.66 -22.90
N PRO A 225 -12.08 4.62 -22.97
CA PRO A 225 -12.68 4.21 -24.24
C PRO A 225 -13.61 5.28 -24.85
N LYS A 226 -13.88 6.37 -24.15
CA LYS A 226 -14.65 7.53 -24.63
C LYS A 226 -13.79 8.70 -25.10
N ILE A 227 -12.46 8.55 -25.04
CA ILE A 227 -11.49 9.54 -25.55
C ILE A 227 -10.84 8.93 -26.78
N GLU A 228 -11.51 9.01 -27.94
CA GLU A 228 -10.90 8.88 -29.23
C GLU A 228 -10.76 10.26 -29.89
#